data_acbeff59767fee0c33a8cf5fbb59fec7
#
_entry.id   acbeff59767fee0c33a8cf5fbb59fec7
#
_cell.length_a   1.000
_cell.length_b   1.000
_cell.length_c   1.000
_cell.angle_alpha   90.00
_cell.angle_beta   90.00
_cell.angle_gamma   90.00
#
_symmetry.space_group_name_H-M   'P 1'
#
loop_
_entity.id
_entity.type
_entity.pdbx_description
1 polymer ?
#
loop_
_entity_poly.entity_id
_entity_poly.type
_entity_poly.pdbx_seq_one_letter_code
_entity_poly.pdbx_strand_id
1 'polypeptide(L)'
;MKRFIPHTLLLAAALLTGGVRATAQMKTAYFMEGSVQRLDLNAALVPQRGYAAIPGMGNVGVEANSNFLSMRNFLYPAPDGDGLVTFLHGSVGNREFLRRMRRNNHLEINVRENLLGFGGYARRYFWSFGLNLRSESSINLPKDLFSLLKRLEPGQYDLKGTDITSDNYLEMAMGFAFPIRILTKEVTIGFRAKGLLGLAHASVHIDGMDIDLNDREWRADLRGSVNANVAGMNFSDLRGRIELQDVMDRLDPSDIDLNRIGSWGLAFDLGAETRFLDDRLKVSLGLNDLGFVCWSKKCGVGGTLSDLSFAYSGYDFDREELSTSTPDEIMLDIAPARNRTRMLKATLNVGGEYNILDERIGFGLLWQTRFASSFTSTELTASANFRPSPWFTASLSHSLLQNRLGVFGFALNVHPSWINFFLGMDYIGLRYGKYSDIATIPIGMKAINLHFGLSVPITKPKADGFKAATRARLHRRR
;
A
#
# COMPACT_ATOMS: atom_id res chain seq x y z
N MET A 1 -6.42 21.24 27.54
CA MET A 1 -6.55 21.06 26.10
C MET A 1 -5.27 20.84 25.28
N LYS A 2 -4.07 21.18 25.75
CA LYS A 2 -2.82 20.93 24.98
C LYS A 2 -2.29 19.48 25.02
N ARG A 3 -2.90 18.55 25.74
CA ARG A 3 -2.40 17.17 25.89
C ARG A 3 -3.22 16.06 25.22
N PHE A 4 -4.48 16.27 24.86
CA PHE A 4 -5.38 15.20 24.37
C PHE A 4 -5.37 15.03 22.84
N ILE A 5 -5.32 16.09 22.05
CA ILE A 5 -5.22 15.99 20.58
C ILE A 5 -3.92 15.30 20.12
N PRO A 6 -2.76 15.46 20.81
CA PRO A 6 -1.55 14.77 20.35
C PRO A 6 -1.57 13.25 20.57
N HIS A 7 -2.30 12.69 21.53
CA HIS A 7 -2.20 11.25 21.82
C HIS A 7 -3.10 10.39 20.90
N THR A 8 -4.32 10.79 20.61
CA THR A 8 -5.17 10.13 19.63
C THR A 8 -4.70 10.37 18.19
N LEU A 9 -4.19 11.56 17.88
CA LEU A 9 -3.46 11.82 16.65
C LEU A 9 -2.09 11.15 16.63
N LEU A 10 -1.41 11.00 17.78
CA LEU A 10 -0.17 10.27 17.93
C LEU A 10 -0.38 8.75 17.86
N LEU A 11 -1.54 8.20 18.22
CA LEU A 11 -1.81 6.78 18.00
C LEU A 11 -2.29 6.50 16.57
N ALA A 12 -3.16 7.34 16.03
CA ALA A 12 -3.38 7.35 14.57
C ALA A 12 -2.07 7.65 13.84
N ALA A 13 -1.23 8.55 14.35
CA ALA A 13 0.11 8.83 13.86
C ALA A 13 1.13 7.78 14.30
N ALA A 14 1.07 7.09 15.44
CA ALA A 14 1.98 6.00 15.81
C ALA A 14 1.58 4.66 15.18
N LEU A 15 0.34 4.42 14.91
CA LEU A 15 -0.10 3.43 13.90
C LEU A 15 0.27 3.87 12.48
N LEU A 16 0.43 5.18 12.24
CA LEU A 16 0.92 5.78 11.00
C LEU A 16 2.42 6.10 11.03
N THR A 17 3.06 6.30 12.19
CA THR A 17 4.48 6.69 12.34
C THR A 17 5.35 5.63 13.03
N GLY A 18 4.78 4.52 13.44
CA GLY A 18 5.54 3.30 13.67
C GLY A 18 6.22 2.88 12.37
N GLY A 19 7.20 3.68 11.93
CA GLY A 19 7.98 3.46 10.72
C GLY A 19 7.11 3.45 9.45
N VAL A 20 6.70 4.61 8.96
CA VAL A 20 6.03 4.79 7.64
C VAL A 20 6.89 4.19 6.53
N ARG A 21 6.57 2.98 6.10
CA ARG A 21 7.27 2.29 5.00
C ARG A 21 6.30 1.33 4.29
N ALA A 22 6.00 1.59 3.05
CA ALA A 22 4.89 1.08 2.24
C ALA A 22 5.14 -0.16 1.40
N THR A 23 4.14 -0.96 1.11
CA THR A 23 4.21 -1.96 0.03
C THR A 23 3.48 -1.51 -1.19
N ALA A 24 4.24 -1.11 -2.17
CA ALA A 24 3.76 -0.82 -3.49
C ALA A 24 4.36 -1.82 -4.49
N GLN A 25 3.59 -2.23 -5.46
CA GLN A 25 4.09 -2.95 -6.63
C GLN A 25 4.36 -1.93 -7.71
N MET A 26 5.64 -1.71 -8.03
CA MET A 26 6.03 -0.74 -9.05
C MET A 26 5.82 -1.26 -10.45
N LYS A 27 4.76 -0.85 -11.11
CA LYS A 27 4.34 -1.33 -12.43
C LYS A 27 5.30 -0.93 -13.53
N THR A 28 5.85 0.28 -13.46
CA THR A 28 6.87 0.77 -14.41
C THR A 28 8.12 -0.12 -14.44
N ALA A 29 8.42 -0.85 -13.34
CA ALA A 29 9.54 -1.79 -13.30
C ALA A 29 9.26 -3.15 -13.95
N TYR A 30 8.02 -3.46 -14.35
CA TYR A 30 7.62 -4.80 -14.79
C TYR A 30 8.50 -5.38 -15.89
N PHE A 31 8.88 -4.55 -16.87
CA PHE A 31 9.69 -4.97 -18.02
C PHE A 31 11.19 -4.63 -17.88
N MET A 32 11.66 -4.20 -16.69
CA MET A 32 13.06 -3.82 -16.44
C MET A 32 13.89 -5.03 -16.02
N GLU A 33 14.45 -5.78 -16.95
CA GLU A 33 15.12 -7.08 -16.73
C GLU A 33 16.29 -7.07 -15.74
N GLY A 34 16.96 -5.95 -15.54
CA GLY A 34 18.06 -5.81 -14.56
C GLY A 34 17.59 -5.62 -13.13
N SER A 35 16.30 -5.33 -12.92
CA SER A 35 15.74 -5.00 -11.61
C SER A 35 15.39 -6.25 -10.82
N VAL A 36 15.74 -6.29 -9.53
CA VAL A 36 15.34 -7.33 -8.58
C VAL A 36 13.85 -7.19 -8.20
N GLN A 37 13.34 -5.96 -8.24
CA GLN A 37 11.96 -5.61 -7.84
C GLN A 37 10.88 -6.31 -8.68
N ARG A 38 11.24 -6.78 -9.88
CA ARG A 38 10.34 -7.55 -10.77
C ARG A 38 9.83 -8.84 -10.15
N LEU A 39 10.62 -9.46 -9.26
CA LEU A 39 10.22 -10.68 -8.54
C LEU A 39 8.96 -10.49 -7.72
N ASP A 40 8.70 -9.29 -7.23
CA ASP A 40 7.49 -8.96 -6.47
C ASP A 40 6.25 -8.77 -7.34
N LEU A 41 6.46 -8.62 -8.65
CA LEU A 41 5.38 -8.46 -9.64
C LEU A 41 5.03 -9.79 -10.31
N ASN A 42 6.01 -10.69 -10.46
CA ASN A 42 5.82 -12.01 -11.06
C ASN A 42 7.01 -12.92 -10.72
N ALA A 43 6.76 -14.05 -10.13
CA ALA A 43 7.79 -14.98 -9.67
C ALA A 43 8.66 -15.58 -10.81
N ALA A 44 8.22 -15.50 -12.07
CA ALA A 44 8.99 -15.95 -13.24
C ALA A 44 9.93 -14.87 -13.79
N LEU A 45 9.75 -13.58 -13.40
CA LEU A 45 10.55 -12.46 -13.89
C LEU A 45 11.86 -12.33 -13.09
N VAL A 46 12.73 -13.33 -13.21
CA VAL A 46 13.99 -13.41 -12.48
C VAL A 46 15.01 -12.36 -12.95
N PRO A 47 15.85 -11.80 -12.06
CA PRO A 47 16.91 -10.87 -12.43
C PRO A 47 18.02 -11.57 -13.23
N GLN A 48 18.74 -10.82 -14.05
CA GLN A 48 19.83 -11.37 -14.89
C GLN A 48 21.02 -11.92 -14.10
N ARG A 49 21.20 -11.51 -12.85
CA ARG A 49 22.29 -11.92 -11.96
C ARG A 49 21.76 -12.35 -10.61
N GLY A 50 22.52 -13.14 -9.89
CA GLY A 50 22.32 -13.32 -8.46
C GLY A 50 22.56 -12.02 -7.73
N TYR A 51 21.94 -11.83 -6.57
CA TYR A 51 22.00 -10.61 -5.79
C TYR A 51 21.99 -10.88 -4.28
N ALA A 52 22.58 -9.96 -3.54
CA ALA A 52 22.34 -9.78 -2.11
C ALA A 52 21.80 -8.36 -1.89
N ALA A 53 20.62 -8.24 -1.34
CA ALA A 53 20.02 -6.97 -0.99
C ALA A 53 20.79 -6.34 0.18
N ILE A 54 20.95 -5.02 0.16
CA ILE A 54 21.46 -4.31 1.33
C ILE A 54 20.35 -4.32 2.39
N PRO A 55 20.64 -4.80 3.63
CA PRO A 55 19.63 -4.92 4.68
C PRO A 55 18.87 -3.60 4.91
N GLY A 56 17.54 -3.67 4.95
CA GLY A 56 16.66 -2.52 5.09
C GLY A 56 16.56 -1.59 3.87
N MET A 57 17.35 -1.82 2.82
CA MET A 57 17.39 -0.99 1.61
C MET A 57 17.22 -1.78 0.31
N GLY A 58 17.06 -3.09 0.39
CA GLY A 58 16.96 -3.97 -0.79
C GLY A 58 15.77 -3.68 -1.68
N ASN A 59 14.65 -3.37 -1.09
CA ASN A 59 13.44 -2.86 -1.74
C ASN A 59 12.61 -2.12 -0.70
N VAL A 60 12.58 -0.81 -0.80
CA VAL A 60 11.70 0.06 0.00
C VAL A 60 10.67 0.65 -0.94
N GLY A 61 9.41 0.40 -0.64
CA GLY A 61 8.32 0.87 -1.48
C GLY A 61 7.20 1.55 -0.68
N VAL A 62 6.65 2.68 -1.18
CA VAL A 62 5.55 3.46 -0.60
C VAL A 62 4.45 3.66 -1.63
N GLU A 63 3.26 3.14 -1.36
CA GLU A 63 2.06 3.43 -2.16
C GLU A 63 0.99 4.08 -1.29
N ALA A 64 0.47 5.20 -1.74
CA ALA A 64 -0.79 5.75 -1.28
C ALA A 64 -1.71 5.90 -2.49
N ASN A 65 -2.93 5.39 -2.39
CA ASN A 65 -3.95 5.46 -3.43
C ASN A 65 -5.27 5.88 -2.83
N SER A 66 -5.87 6.95 -3.35
CA SER A 66 -7.15 7.48 -2.87
C SER A 66 -8.05 7.90 -4.03
N ASN A 67 -9.34 7.78 -3.82
CA ASN A 67 -10.29 8.36 -4.77
C ASN A 67 -10.72 9.80 -4.42
N PHE A 68 -10.39 10.29 -3.22
CA PHE A 68 -10.83 11.60 -2.72
C PHE A 68 -9.67 12.49 -2.25
N LEU A 69 -8.61 11.94 -1.65
CA LEU A 69 -7.51 12.70 -1.08
C LEU A 69 -6.65 13.32 -2.19
N SER A 70 -6.69 14.62 -2.31
CA SER A 70 -5.78 15.42 -3.16
C SER A 70 -5.76 16.85 -2.65
N MET A 71 -4.66 17.57 -2.88
CA MET A 71 -4.56 18.97 -2.49
C MET A 71 -5.73 19.81 -3.04
N ARG A 72 -6.08 19.60 -4.30
CA ARG A 72 -7.21 20.29 -4.94
C ARG A 72 -8.54 20.08 -4.24
N ASN A 73 -8.76 18.96 -3.57
CA ASN A 73 -10.03 18.68 -2.89
C ASN A 73 -10.11 19.36 -1.53
N PHE A 74 -8.97 19.55 -0.86
CA PHE A 74 -8.91 20.02 0.53
C PHE A 74 -8.33 21.41 0.70
N LEU A 75 -7.62 21.93 -0.32
CA LEU A 75 -7.03 23.26 -0.31
C LEU A 75 -7.67 24.12 -1.41
N TYR A 76 -7.95 25.37 -1.09
CA TYR A 76 -8.63 26.36 -1.93
C TYR A 76 -7.86 27.68 -1.89
N PRO A 77 -7.89 28.50 -2.95
CA PRO A 77 -7.34 29.85 -2.89
C PRO A 77 -7.97 30.65 -1.77
N ALA A 78 -7.17 31.40 -1.04
CA ALA A 78 -7.66 32.31 -0.03
C ALA A 78 -8.47 33.46 -0.67
N PRO A 79 -9.50 34.01 -0.01
CA PRO A 79 -10.34 35.07 -0.55
C PRO A 79 -9.58 36.37 -0.86
N ASP A 80 -8.53 36.64 -0.11
CA ASP A 80 -7.62 37.81 -0.28
C ASP A 80 -6.61 37.63 -1.43
N GLY A 81 -6.60 36.43 -2.05
CA GLY A 81 -5.69 36.09 -3.14
C GLY A 81 -4.28 35.70 -2.69
N ASP A 82 -4.00 35.72 -1.40
CA ASP A 82 -2.71 35.36 -0.85
C ASP A 82 -2.78 34.00 -0.07
N GLY A 83 -2.21 32.96 -0.66
CA GLY A 83 -2.10 31.64 -0.06
C GLY A 83 -3.28 30.69 -0.29
N LEU A 84 -3.38 29.69 0.58
CA LEU A 84 -4.40 28.64 0.51
C LEU A 84 -5.12 28.52 1.85
N VAL A 85 -6.42 28.25 1.78
CA VAL A 85 -7.27 27.93 2.92
C VAL A 85 -7.73 26.47 2.83
N THR A 86 -8.06 25.86 3.97
CA THR A 86 -8.60 24.51 4.00
C THR A 86 -10.08 24.49 3.59
N PHE A 87 -10.59 23.31 3.25
CA PHE A 87 -12.01 23.12 2.94
C PHE A 87 -12.95 23.53 4.09
N LEU A 88 -12.46 23.61 5.33
CA LEU A 88 -13.23 24.05 6.51
C LEU A 88 -13.47 25.57 6.53
N HIS A 89 -12.64 26.35 5.85
CA HIS A 89 -12.77 27.80 5.83
C HIS A 89 -14.14 28.24 5.29
N GLY A 90 -14.73 29.29 5.88
CA GLY A 90 -16.08 29.76 5.57
C GLY A 90 -16.28 30.23 4.12
N SER A 91 -15.21 30.71 3.45
CA SER A 91 -15.27 31.07 2.03
C SER A 91 -15.48 29.92 1.07
N VAL A 92 -15.21 28.68 1.51
CA VAL A 92 -15.38 27.48 0.68
C VAL A 92 -16.82 26.99 0.76
N GLY A 93 -17.55 27.02 -0.35
CA GLY A 93 -18.96 26.61 -0.38
C GLY A 93 -19.18 25.12 -0.08
N ASN A 94 -20.16 24.79 0.78
CA ASN A 94 -20.48 23.41 1.15
C ASN A 94 -20.75 22.52 -0.08
N ARG A 95 -21.57 23.03 -1.03
CA ARG A 95 -21.91 22.31 -2.26
C ARG A 95 -20.68 22.08 -3.15
N GLU A 96 -19.76 23.02 -3.21
CA GLU A 96 -18.53 22.92 -3.98
C GLU A 96 -17.63 21.81 -3.46
N PHE A 97 -17.38 21.78 -2.15
CA PHE A 97 -16.55 20.77 -1.51
C PHE A 97 -17.18 19.36 -1.64
N LEU A 98 -18.45 19.22 -1.24
CA LEU A 98 -19.14 17.92 -1.21
C LEU A 98 -19.37 17.30 -2.59
N ARG A 99 -19.38 18.11 -3.67
CA ARG A 99 -19.44 17.60 -5.05
C ARG A 99 -18.16 16.84 -5.44
N ARG A 100 -17.03 17.12 -4.78
CA ARG A 100 -15.73 16.45 -5.01
C ARG A 100 -15.62 15.14 -4.25
N MET A 101 -16.47 14.91 -3.24
CA MET A 101 -16.53 13.67 -2.45
C MET A 101 -17.46 12.66 -3.12
N ARG A 102 -17.06 11.37 -3.09
CA ARG A 102 -17.89 10.26 -3.57
C ARG A 102 -18.76 9.73 -2.43
N ARG A 103 -19.74 8.87 -2.77
CA ARG A 103 -20.56 8.19 -1.75
C ARG A 103 -19.64 7.40 -0.79
N ASN A 104 -18.69 6.65 -1.33
CA ASN A 104 -17.67 5.96 -0.58
C ASN A 104 -16.28 6.52 -0.98
N ASN A 105 -15.56 7.02 -0.01
CA ASN A 105 -14.24 7.59 -0.16
C ASN A 105 -13.23 6.62 0.45
N HIS A 106 -12.25 6.20 -0.33
CA HIS A 106 -11.25 5.25 0.13
C HIS A 106 -9.83 5.83 0.02
N LEU A 107 -9.01 5.44 0.98
CA LEU A 107 -7.58 5.65 0.98
C LEU A 107 -6.93 4.31 1.32
N GLU A 108 -6.02 3.87 0.50
CA GLU A 108 -5.12 2.75 0.78
C GLU A 108 -3.71 3.28 0.94
N ILE A 109 -3.02 2.78 1.95
CA ILE A 109 -1.60 3.01 2.19
C ILE A 109 -0.97 1.64 2.37
N ASN A 110 -0.01 1.32 1.52
CA ASN A 110 0.71 0.07 1.57
C ASN A 110 2.20 0.33 1.74
N VAL A 111 2.88 -0.46 2.60
CA VAL A 111 4.30 -0.33 2.93
C VAL A 111 5.02 -1.66 2.79
N ARG A 112 6.18 -1.65 2.11
CA ARG A 112 7.08 -2.80 2.03
C ARG A 112 8.52 -2.39 2.28
N GLU A 113 9.21 -3.16 3.09
CA GLU A 113 10.63 -3.02 3.29
C GLU A 113 11.30 -4.39 3.25
N ASN A 114 12.30 -4.54 2.41
CA ASN A 114 13.12 -5.74 2.37
C ASN A 114 14.22 -5.66 3.43
N LEU A 115 14.04 -6.38 4.53
CA LEU A 115 15.00 -6.46 5.62
C LEU A 115 16.24 -7.28 5.25
N LEU A 116 16.01 -8.42 4.57
CA LEU A 116 17.03 -9.29 4.04
C LEU A 116 16.55 -9.88 2.72
N GLY A 117 17.44 -9.97 1.74
CA GLY A 117 17.10 -10.56 0.45
C GLY A 117 18.32 -11.05 -0.28
N PHE A 118 18.24 -12.23 -0.83
CA PHE A 118 19.26 -12.76 -1.70
C PHE A 118 18.66 -13.74 -2.70
N GLY A 119 19.34 -13.90 -3.81
CA GLY A 119 18.94 -14.86 -4.84
C GLY A 119 20.11 -15.18 -5.76
N GLY A 120 20.05 -16.32 -6.37
CA GLY A 120 21.12 -16.81 -7.22
C GLY A 120 20.70 -17.92 -8.16
N TYR A 121 21.62 -18.25 -9.04
CA TYR A 121 21.45 -19.30 -10.02
C TYR A 121 22.19 -20.56 -9.61
N ALA A 122 21.50 -21.69 -9.60
CA ALA A 122 22.06 -23.02 -9.56
C ALA A 122 21.81 -23.68 -10.93
N ARG A 123 22.81 -23.70 -11.82
CA ARG A 123 22.67 -24.13 -13.23
C ARG A 123 21.61 -23.27 -13.97
N ARG A 124 20.42 -23.85 -14.26
CA ARG A 124 19.30 -23.20 -14.94
C ARG A 124 18.21 -22.73 -13.98
N TYR A 125 18.30 -23.11 -12.71
CA TYR A 125 17.32 -22.78 -11.71
C TYR A 125 17.69 -21.48 -11.02
N PHE A 126 16.75 -20.60 -10.85
CA PHE A 126 16.89 -19.43 -9.99
C PHE A 126 16.21 -19.72 -8.65
N TRP A 127 16.85 -19.36 -7.58
CA TRP A 127 16.28 -19.41 -6.24
C TRP A 127 16.43 -18.07 -5.56
N SER A 128 15.51 -17.73 -4.68
CA SER A 128 15.53 -16.48 -3.91
C SER A 128 15.00 -16.71 -2.51
N PHE A 129 15.49 -15.89 -1.62
CA PHE A 129 14.98 -15.75 -0.26
C PHE A 129 14.77 -14.26 0.02
N GLY A 130 13.68 -13.93 0.73
CA GLY A 130 13.39 -12.58 1.17
C GLY A 130 12.72 -12.58 2.53
N LEU A 131 13.15 -11.67 3.39
CA LEU A 131 12.49 -11.31 4.63
C LEU A 131 12.02 -9.88 4.49
N ASN A 132 10.71 -9.67 4.51
CA ASN A 132 10.09 -8.38 4.24
C ASN A 132 9.19 -7.98 5.42
N LEU A 133 9.23 -6.71 5.79
CA LEU A 133 8.20 -6.08 6.60
C LEU A 133 7.11 -5.54 5.68
N ARG A 134 5.85 -5.84 5.97
CA ARG A 134 4.69 -5.38 5.21
C ARG A 134 3.69 -4.72 6.13
N SER A 135 3.17 -3.58 5.69
CA SER A 135 2.08 -2.85 6.33
C SER A 135 1.02 -2.51 5.28
N GLU A 136 -0.21 -2.87 5.52
CA GLU A 136 -1.33 -2.63 4.61
C GLU A 136 -2.46 -1.96 5.38
N SER A 137 -2.74 -0.71 5.04
CA SER A 137 -3.80 0.07 5.66
C SER A 137 -4.87 0.44 4.64
N SER A 138 -6.13 0.36 5.06
CA SER A 138 -7.29 0.70 4.26
C SER A 138 -8.25 1.54 5.09
N ILE A 139 -8.68 2.67 4.54
CA ILE A 139 -9.61 3.60 5.18
C ILE A 139 -10.76 3.85 4.20
N ASN A 140 -11.97 3.52 4.61
CA ASN A 140 -13.20 3.81 3.88
C ASN A 140 -14.03 4.79 4.69
N LEU A 141 -14.46 5.88 4.06
CA LEU A 141 -15.21 6.96 4.70
C LEU A 141 -16.45 7.29 3.87
N PRO A 142 -17.65 7.30 4.47
CA PRO A 142 -18.86 7.73 3.78
C PRO A 142 -18.83 9.24 3.52
N LYS A 143 -19.58 9.69 2.52
CA LYS A 143 -19.70 11.12 2.18
C LYS A 143 -20.26 11.95 3.33
N ASP A 144 -21.15 11.36 4.14
CA ASP A 144 -21.83 12.06 5.23
C ASP A 144 -20.88 12.47 6.34
N LEU A 145 -19.74 11.76 6.54
CA LEU A 145 -18.67 12.24 7.42
C LEU A 145 -18.12 13.59 6.96
N PHE A 146 -17.88 13.77 5.66
CA PHE A 146 -17.40 15.05 5.11
C PHE A 146 -18.47 16.13 5.15
N SER A 147 -19.74 15.73 5.03
CA SER A 147 -20.87 16.64 5.18
C SER A 147 -20.98 17.14 6.62
N LEU A 148 -20.87 16.26 7.59
CA LEU A 148 -20.82 16.61 9.01
C LEU A 148 -19.65 17.56 9.32
N LEU A 149 -18.43 17.20 8.93
CA LEU A 149 -17.23 18.02 9.17
C LEU A 149 -17.32 19.40 8.53
N LYS A 150 -18.00 19.53 7.39
CA LYS A 150 -18.09 20.80 6.66
C LYS A 150 -19.22 21.69 7.14
N ARG A 151 -20.35 21.13 7.53
CA ARG A 151 -21.56 21.90 7.84
C ARG A 151 -21.73 22.16 9.32
N LEU A 152 -21.54 21.09 10.16
CA LEU A 152 -21.88 21.09 11.57
C LEU A 152 -23.32 21.65 11.82
N GLU A 153 -24.24 21.31 10.92
CA GLU A 153 -25.64 21.75 10.96
C GLU A 153 -26.49 20.68 11.66
N PRO A 154 -27.59 21.07 12.34
CA PRO A 154 -28.57 20.11 12.86
C PRO A 154 -29.04 19.16 11.77
N GLY A 155 -29.07 17.86 12.06
CA GLY A 155 -29.48 16.85 11.10
C GLY A 155 -29.03 15.44 11.49
N GLN A 156 -29.48 14.47 10.74
CA GLN A 156 -29.06 13.09 10.86
C GLN A 156 -27.97 12.77 9.83
N TYR A 157 -26.89 12.12 10.27
CA TYR A 157 -25.74 11.76 9.44
C TYR A 157 -25.53 10.25 9.53
N ASP A 158 -25.57 9.58 8.38
CA ASP A 158 -25.30 8.15 8.27
C ASP A 158 -23.80 7.92 8.04
N LEU A 159 -23.10 7.50 9.08
CA LEU A 159 -21.67 7.15 9.00
C LEU A 159 -21.44 5.64 8.84
N LYS A 160 -22.49 4.89 8.52
CA LYS A 160 -22.38 3.47 8.20
C LYS A 160 -21.41 3.23 7.05
N GLY A 161 -20.54 2.24 7.23
CA GLY A 161 -19.52 1.90 6.24
C GLY A 161 -18.21 2.67 6.42
N THR A 162 -18.04 3.38 7.54
CA THR A 162 -16.71 3.77 7.99
C THR A 162 -15.95 2.51 8.40
N ASP A 163 -14.87 2.22 7.70
CA ASP A 163 -14.03 1.04 7.92
C ASP A 163 -12.56 1.46 7.86
N ILE A 164 -11.85 1.25 8.95
CA ILE A 164 -10.42 1.53 9.04
C ILE A 164 -9.74 0.22 9.43
N THR A 165 -8.78 -0.20 8.64
CA THR A 165 -8.05 -1.43 8.89
C THR A 165 -6.57 -1.22 8.65
N SER A 166 -5.73 -1.80 9.50
CA SER A 166 -4.29 -1.85 9.32
C SER A 166 -3.79 -3.24 9.66
N ASP A 167 -3.06 -3.87 8.75
CA ASP A 167 -2.43 -5.18 8.89
C ASP A 167 -0.91 -5.03 8.72
N ASN A 168 -0.16 -5.41 9.76
CA ASN A 168 1.30 -5.34 9.78
C ASN A 168 1.86 -6.73 10.05
N TYR A 169 2.72 -7.23 9.16
CA TYR A 169 3.25 -8.57 9.27
C TYR A 169 4.66 -8.69 8.67
N LEU A 170 5.41 -9.65 9.17
CA LEU A 170 6.68 -10.07 8.62
C LEU A 170 6.42 -11.18 7.61
N GLU A 171 6.94 -11.03 6.40
CA GLU A 171 6.86 -12.00 5.30
C GLU A 171 8.21 -12.66 5.09
N MET A 172 8.27 -13.97 5.22
CA MET A 172 9.41 -14.79 4.82
C MET A 172 9.06 -15.51 3.52
N ALA A 173 9.73 -15.16 2.43
CA ALA A 173 9.44 -15.66 1.09
C ALA A 173 10.60 -16.52 0.55
N MET A 174 10.28 -17.70 0.05
CA MET A 174 11.22 -18.56 -0.70
C MET A 174 10.71 -18.75 -2.12
N GLY A 175 11.55 -18.44 -3.10
CA GLY A 175 11.20 -18.47 -4.52
C GLY A 175 12.08 -19.42 -5.32
N PHE A 176 11.46 -20.05 -6.31
CA PHE A 176 12.13 -20.87 -7.32
C PHE A 176 11.57 -20.56 -8.70
N ALA A 177 12.45 -20.45 -9.69
CA ALA A 177 12.06 -20.31 -11.07
C ALA A 177 12.96 -21.16 -11.97
N PHE A 178 12.35 -21.78 -12.97
CA PHE A 178 13.04 -22.71 -13.87
C PHE A 178 12.40 -22.69 -15.26
N PRO A 179 13.24 -22.88 -16.30
CA PRO A 179 12.74 -23.03 -17.65
C PRO A 179 12.24 -24.45 -17.89
N ILE A 180 11.06 -24.57 -18.43
CA ILE A 180 10.50 -25.83 -18.97
C ILE A 180 10.28 -25.67 -20.48
N ARG A 181 10.25 -26.78 -21.18
CA ARG A 181 9.93 -26.78 -22.60
C ARG A 181 8.51 -27.26 -22.83
N ILE A 182 7.67 -26.38 -23.34
CA ILE A 182 6.29 -26.69 -23.72
C ILE A 182 6.23 -26.64 -25.23
N LEU A 183 5.99 -27.80 -25.87
CA LEU A 183 6.07 -27.97 -27.32
C LEU A 183 7.46 -27.52 -27.84
N THR A 184 7.51 -26.45 -28.60
CA THR A 184 8.73 -25.90 -29.20
C THR A 184 9.27 -24.68 -28.48
N LYS A 185 8.57 -24.18 -27.45
CA LYS A 185 8.90 -22.93 -26.74
C LYS A 185 9.44 -23.23 -25.34
N GLU A 186 10.38 -22.40 -24.93
CA GLU A 186 10.84 -22.37 -23.55
C GLU A 186 9.97 -21.39 -22.74
N VAL A 187 9.44 -21.88 -21.64
CA VAL A 187 8.60 -21.14 -20.71
C VAL A 187 9.31 -21.13 -19.36
N THR A 188 9.58 -19.99 -18.78
CA THR A 188 10.06 -19.86 -17.41
C THR A 188 8.84 -19.91 -16.49
N ILE A 189 8.82 -20.88 -15.58
CA ILE A 189 7.82 -20.95 -14.52
C ILE A 189 8.45 -20.50 -13.23
N GLY A 190 7.77 -19.66 -12.48
CA GLY A 190 8.17 -19.17 -11.17
C GLY A 190 7.13 -19.50 -10.10
N PHE A 191 7.62 -19.81 -8.92
CA PHE A 191 6.81 -20.08 -7.73
C PHE A 191 7.49 -19.44 -6.51
N ARG A 192 6.70 -18.82 -5.62
CA ARG A 192 7.18 -18.35 -4.31
C ARG A 192 6.21 -18.81 -3.23
N ALA A 193 6.73 -19.44 -2.18
CA ALA A 193 6.00 -19.73 -0.96
C ALA A 193 6.33 -18.68 0.09
N LYS A 194 5.33 -18.21 0.80
CA LYS A 194 5.45 -17.15 1.80
C LYS A 194 4.87 -17.61 3.12
N GLY A 195 5.69 -17.57 4.18
CA GLY A 195 5.24 -17.66 5.56
C GLY A 195 5.06 -16.25 6.12
N LEU A 196 3.95 -16.02 6.80
CA LEU A 196 3.60 -14.71 7.35
C LEU A 196 3.51 -14.80 8.87
N LEU A 197 4.14 -13.84 9.55
CA LEU A 197 4.06 -13.66 10.99
C LEU A 197 3.35 -12.34 11.27
N GLY A 198 2.12 -12.41 11.82
CA GLY A 198 1.35 -11.21 12.15
C GLY A 198 1.97 -10.47 13.33
N LEU A 199 2.29 -9.19 13.12
CA LEU A 199 2.89 -8.31 14.14
C LEU A 199 1.82 -7.46 14.82
N ALA A 200 1.04 -6.73 14.04
CA ALA A 200 -0.04 -5.89 14.56
C ALA A 200 -1.19 -5.80 13.58
N HIS A 201 -2.40 -5.93 14.10
CA HIS A 201 -3.65 -5.69 13.38
C HIS A 201 -4.50 -4.71 14.19
N ALA A 202 -5.12 -3.78 13.50
CA ALA A 202 -6.14 -2.91 14.06
C ALA A 202 -7.29 -2.78 13.06
N SER A 203 -8.51 -2.81 13.56
CA SER A 203 -9.68 -2.52 12.74
C SER A 203 -10.74 -1.78 13.56
N VAL A 204 -11.32 -0.77 12.93
CA VAL A 204 -12.48 -0.03 13.42
C VAL A 204 -13.56 -0.11 12.35
N HIS A 205 -14.71 -0.61 12.72
CA HIS A 205 -15.87 -0.69 11.84
C HIS A 205 -17.03 0.01 12.49
N ILE A 206 -17.65 0.97 11.80
CA ILE A 206 -18.82 1.70 12.27
C ILE A 206 -20.04 1.16 11.54
N ASP A 207 -20.91 0.51 12.29
CA ASP A 207 -22.20 -0.05 11.82
C ASP A 207 -23.29 1.00 11.68
N GLY A 208 -23.25 2.02 12.52
CA GLY A 208 -24.15 3.14 12.51
C GLY A 208 -23.65 4.25 13.41
N MET A 209 -23.91 5.47 13.02
CA MET A 209 -23.70 6.64 13.85
C MET A 209 -24.86 7.60 13.57
N ASP A 210 -25.73 7.74 14.55
CA ASP A 210 -26.82 8.68 14.53
C ASP A 210 -26.37 9.94 15.26
N ILE A 211 -26.26 11.05 14.56
CA ILE A 211 -25.90 12.34 15.14
C ILE A 211 -27.12 13.22 15.11
N ASP A 212 -27.60 13.59 16.28
CA ASP A 212 -28.66 14.58 16.47
C ASP A 212 -28.02 15.89 16.96
N LEU A 213 -27.97 16.84 16.07
CA LEU A 213 -27.49 18.20 16.36
C LEU A 213 -28.71 19.07 16.55
N ASN A 214 -28.96 19.52 17.76
CA ASN A 214 -29.97 20.53 18.02
C ASN A 214 -29.33 21.83 18.55
N ASP A 215 -30.08 22.92 18.64
CA ASP A 215 -29.54 24.23 18.98
C ASP A 215 -28.97 24.33 20.40
N ARG A 216 -29.16 23.31 21.25
CA ARG A 216 -28.72 23.34 22.64
C ARG A 216 -27.78 22.19 22.99
N GLU A 217 -27.93 21.04 22.34
CA GLU A 217 -27.18 19.83 22.66
C GLU A 217 -26.95 19.01 21.41
N TRP A 218 -25.71 18.59 21.19
CA TRP A 218 -25.36 17.66 20.14
C TRP A 218 -25.22 16.29 20.76
N ARG A 219 -26.00 15.35 20.28
CA ARG A 219 -25.92 13.96 20.71
C ARG A 219 -25.47 13.09 19.55
N ALA A 220 -24.52 12.23 19.81
CA ALA A 220 -24.05 11.24 18.84
C ALA A 220 -24.12 9.85 19.47
N ASP A 221 -24.89 8.97 18.87
CA ASP A 221 -24.95 7.55 19.23
C ASP A 221 -24.13 6.74 18.24
N LEU A 222 -22.98 6.24 18.67
CA LEU A 222 -22.06 5.48 17.86
C LEU A 222 -22.20 3.99 18.12
N ARG A 223 -22.42 3.22 17.08
CA ARG A 223 -22.43 1.75 17.10
C ARG A 223 -21.36 1.21 16.17
N GLY A 224 -20.53 0.33 16.68
CA GLY A 224 -19.46 -0.21 15.90
C GLY A 224 -18.63 -1.24 16.65
N SER A 225 -17.54 -1.65 16.06
CA SER A 225 -16.60 -2.58 16.66
C SER A 225 -15.16 -2.11 16.47
N VAL A 226 -14.37 -2.31 17.50
CA VAL A 226 -12.92 -2.09 17.47
C VAL A 226 -12.26 -3.43 17.73
N ASN A 227 -11.18 -3.71 17.00
CA ASN A 227 -10.37 -4.89 17.22
C ASN A 227 -8.92 -4.51 17.09
N ALA A 228 -8.11 -5.00 18.00
CA ALA A 228 -6.67 -4.88 17.96
C ALA A 228 -6.05 -6.26 18.22
N ASN A 229 -4.89 -6.48 17.62
CA ASN A 229 -4.09 -7.67 17.83
C ASN A 229 -2.62 -7.24 17.71
N VAL A 230 -1.83 -7.46 18.75
CA VAL A 230 -0.42 -7.07 18.77
C VAL A 230 0.40 -8.23 19.27
N ALA A 231 1.34 -8.69 18.46
CA ALA A 231 2.20 -9.83 18.78
C ALA A 231 2.96 -9.59 20.10
N GLY A 232 2.90 -10.55 21.00
CA GLY A 232 3.56 -10.47 22.30
C GLY A 232 2.77 -9.78 23.40
N MET A 233 1.66 -9.09 23.10
CA MET A 233 0.85 -8.42 24.10
C MET A 233 -0.16 -9.34 24.75
N ASN A 234 -0.52 -9.01 26.00
CA ASN A 234 -1.52 -9.72 26.79
C ASN A 234 -2.73 -8.84 27.07
N PHE A 235 -3.88 -9.23 26.52
CA PHE A 235 -5.16 -8.57 26.76
C PHE A 235 -6.17 -9.49 27.48
N SER A 236 -5.71 -10.62 28.05
CA SER A 236 -6.62 -11.66 28.58
C SER A 236 -7.35 -11.27 29.86
N ASP A 237 -6.87 -10.26 30.56
CA ASP A 237 -7.43 -9.72 31.78
C ASP A 237 -8.44 -8.58 31.52
N LEU A 238 -8.46 -8.02 30.32
CA LEU A 238 -9.44 -7.02 29.93
C LEU A 238 -10.83 -7.64 29.76
N ARG A 239 -11.79 -7.21 30.55
CA ARG A 239 -13.17 -7.74 30.55
C ARG A 239 -14.17 -6.65 30.93
N GLY A 240 -15.40 -6.83 30.41
CA GLY A 240 -16.49 -5.91 30.69
C GLY A 240 -16.33 -4.57 29.98
N ARG A 241 -16.85 -3.54 30.56
CA ARG A 241 -16.79 -2.18 30.03
C ARG A 241 -15.53 -1.50 30.55
N ILE A 242 -14.64 -1.11 29.65
CA ILE A 242 -13.36 -0.48 29.96
C ILE A 242 -13.13 0.75 29.09
N GLU A 243 -12.24 1.60 29.49
CA GLU A 243 -11.81 2.75 28.70
C GLU A 243 -10.92 2.32 27.56
N LEU A 244 -11.03 2.98 26.41
CA LEU A 244 -10.09 2.80 25.31
C LEU A 244 -8.65 3.09 25.74
N GLN A 245 -8.46 4.04 26.67
CA GLN A 245 -7.15 4.38 27.23
C GLN A 245 -6.49 3.19 27.92
N ASP A 246 -7.24 2.37 28.66
CA ASP A 246 -6.72 1.16 29.30
C ASP A 246 -6.13 0.16 28.29
N VAL A 247 -6.74 0.05 27.11
CA VAL A 247 -6.21 -0.78 26.01
C VAL A 247 -4.91 -0.18 25.48
N MET A 248 -4.86 1.15 25.43
CA MET A 248 -3.72 1.89 24.91
C MET A 248 -2.51 1.83 25.83
N ASP A 249 -2.74 1.93 27.15
CA ASP A 249 -1.70 1.87 28.16
C ASP A 249 -1.03 0.48 28.24
N ARG A 250 -1.73 -0.56 27.72
CA ARG A 250 -1.17 -1.92 27.58
C ARG A 250 -0.22 -2.08 26.39
N LEU A 251 -0.11 -1.09 25.53
CA LEU A 251 0.77 -1.13 24.35
C LEU A 251 2.20 -0.68 24.69
N ASP A 252 2.70 -1.02 25.88
CA ASP A 252 4.08 -0.75 26.27
C ASP A 252 5.03 -1.79 25.63
N PRO A 253 6.03 -1.37 24.82
CA PRO A 253 6.99 -2.29 24.22
C PRO A 253 7.79 -3.12 25.24
N SER A 254 7.87 -2.69 26.51
CA SER A 254 8.55 -3.46 27.56
C SER A 254 7.82 -4.73 27.98
N ASP A 255 6.51 -4.81 27.72
CA ASP A 255 5.65 -5.93 28.09
C ASP A 255 5.53 -7.03 27.03
N ILE A 256 6.36 -6.99 25.99
CA ILE A 256 6.34 -7.97 24.88
C ILE A 256 6.79 -9.35 25.37
N ASP A 257 5.86 -10.31 25.38
CA ASP A 257 6.15 -11.73 25.61
C ASP A 257 6.24 -12.49 24.28
N LEU A 258 7.44 -12.89 23.91
CA LEU A 258 7.69 -13.64 22.66
C LEU A 258 6.96 -14.99 22.59
N ASN A 259 6.52 -15.56 23.72
CA ASN A 259 5.71 -16.78 23.73
C ASN A 259 4.26 -16.56 23.33
N ARG A 260 3.83 -15.30 23.22
CA ARG A 260 2.47 -14.92 22.78
C ARG A 260 2.39 -14.55 21.30
N ILE A 261 3.43 -14.79 20.52
CA ILE A 261 3.37 -14.66 19.07
C ILE A 261 2.58 -15.82 18.51
N GLY A 262 1.36 -15.58 18.06
CA GLY A 262 0.46 -16.64 17.59
C GLY A 262 -0.25 -16.35 16.28
N SER A 263 -0.07 -15.16 15.74
CA SER A 263 -0.65 -14.77 14.45
C SER A 263 0.23 -15.23 13.31
N TRP A 264 -0.33 -15.97 12.36
CA TRP A 264 0.42 -16.57 11.25
C TRP A 264 -0.38 -16.57 9.97
N GLY A 265 0.30 -16.76 8.85
CA GLY A 265 -0.36 -16.85 7.55
C GLY A 265 0.50 -17.55 6.52
N LEU A 266 -0.11 -17.88 5.39
CA LEU A 266 0.54 -18.47 4.24
C LEU A 266 0.08 -17.76 2.98
N ALA A 267 1.01 -17.60 2.03
CA ALA A 267 0.67 -17.08 0.71
C ALA A 267 1.57 -17.71 -0.36
N PHE A 268 1.12 -17.60 -1.60
CA PHE A 268 1.82 -18.11 -2.77
C PHE A 268 1.81 -17.11 -3.90
N ASP A 269 2.93 -17.04 -4.63
CA ASP A 269 3.01 -16.38 -5.91
C ASP A 269 3.30 -17.41 -7.00
N LEU A 270 2.67 -17.22 -8.15
CA LEU A 270 2.86 -18.02 -9.34
C LEU A 270 3.22 -17.12 -10.51
N GLY A 271 4.08 -17.59 -11.41
CA GLY A 271 4.47 -16.81 -12.56
C GLY A 271 4.84 -17.67 -13.75
N ALA A 272 4.64 -17.10 -14.93
CA ALA A 272 5.09 -17.68 -16.19
C ALA A 272 5.58 -16.56 -17.11
N GLU A 273 6.66 -16.80 -17.86
CA GLU A 273 7.17 -15.93 -18.92
C GLU A 273 7.59 -16.77 -20.12
N THR A 274 7.25 -16.32 -21.31
CA THR A 274 7.70 -16.96 -22.57
C THR A 274 7.97 -15.91 -23.63
N ARG A 275 8.71 -16.32 -24.69
CA ARG A 275 9.14 -15.43 -25.78
C ARG A 275 8.66 -15.97 -27.12
N PHE A 276 8.21 -15.07 -27.98
CA PHE A 276 7.72 -15.31 -29.32
C PHE A 276 8.43 -14.41 -30.33
N LEU A 277 8.22 -14.65 -31.63
CA LEU A 277 8.73 -13.82 -32.73
C LEU A 277 10.24 -13.59 -32.65
N ASP A 278 11.01 -14.67 -32.54
CA ASP A 278 12.46 -14.63 -32.42
C ASP A 278 12.94 -13.73 -31.26
N ASP A 279 12.32 -13.92 -30.09
CA ASP A 279 12.56 -13.21 -28.83
C ASP A 279 12.12 -11.74 -28.79
N ARG A 280 11.47 -11.24 -29.85
CA ARG A 280 10.97 -9.85 -29.89
C ARG A 280 9.75 -9.62 -29.01
N LEU A 281 8.87 -10.61 -28.88
CA LEU A 281 7.66 -10.49 -28.07
C LEU A 281 7.81 -11.34 -26.81
N LYS A 282 7.80 -10.70 -25.65
CA LYS A 282 7.75 -11.34 -24.33
C LYS A 282 6.33 -11.29 -23.82
N VAL A 283 5.82 -12.42 -23.35
CA VAL A 283 4.49 -12.51 -22.73
C VAL A 283 4.64 -13.14 -21.35
N SER A 284 3.96 -12.61 -20.37
CA SER A 284 4.05 -13.08 -18.99
C SER A 284 2.71 -13.02 -18.27
N LEU A 285 2.54 -13.95 -17.33
CA LEU A 285 1.39 -14.05 -16.43
C LEU A 285 1.92 -14.22 -15.02
N GLY A 286 1.41 -13.44 -14.08
CA GLY A 286 1.76 -13.52 -12.66
C GLY A 286 0.53 -13.43 -11.78
N LEU A 287 0.47 -14.26 -10.76
CA LEU A 287 -0.51 -14.20 -9.68
C LEU A 287 0.26 -14.13 -8.37
N ASN A 288 0.09 -13.05 -7.63
CA ASN A 288 0.85 -12.78 -6.41
C ASN A 288 -0.08 -12.66 -5.21
N ASP A 289 0.46 -12.95 -4.01
CA ASP A 289 -0.21 -12.78 -2.72
C ASP A 289 -1.52 -13.57 -2.59
N LEU A 290 -1.60 -14.76 -3.22
CA LEU A 290 -2.73 -15.67 -3.02
C LEU A 290 -2.59 -16.34 -1.66
N GLY A 291 -3.23 -15.79 -0.62
CA GLY A 291 -3.06 -16.28 0.74
C GLY A 291 -3.88 -15.55 1.78
N PHE A 292 -3.56 -15.81 3.04
CA PHE A 292 -4.29 -15.29 4.20
C PHE A 292 -3.36 -15.05 5.40
N VAL A 293 -3.82 -14.22 6.33
CA VAL A 293 -3.27 -14.06 7.68
C VAL A 293 -4.35 -14.40 8.70
N CYS A 294 -4.00 -15.23 9.68
CA CYS A 294 -4.82 -15.58 10.83
C CYS A 294 -4.33 -14.84 12.06
N TRP A 295 -5.11 -13.90 12.55
CA TRP A 295 -4.85 -13.11 13.75
C TRP A 295 -5.29 -13.89 14.98
N SER A 296 -4.39 -14.14 15.92
CA SER A 296 -4.60 -15.02 17.06
C SER A 296 -5.33 -14.31 18.18
N LYS A 297 -6.32 -14.96 18.76
CA LYS A 297 -6.99 -14.49 19.98
C LYS A 297 -6.09 -14.33 21.21
N LYS A 298 -4.89 -14.98 21.21
CA LYS A 298 -3.96 -14.94 22.36
C LYS A 298 -3.36 -13.56 22.62
N CYS A 299 -3.22 -12.77 21.57
CA CYS A 299 -2.66 -11.43 21.58
C CYS A 299 -3.65 -10.41 20.98
N GLY A 300 -4.94 -10.68 21.10
CA GLY A 300 -5.99 -9.86 20.54
C GLY A 300 -7.00 -9.41 21.58
N VAL A 301 -7.54 -8.23 21.36
CA VAL A 301 -8.68 -7.63 22.05
C VAL A 301 -9.71 -7.21 21.02
N GLY A 302 -10.98 -7.31 21.39
CA GLY A 302 -12.08 -6.80 20.58
C GLY A 302 -13.16 -6.25 21.47
N GLY A 303 -13.81 -5.19 21.04
CA GLY A 303 -14.89 -4.56 21.76
C GLY A 303 -15.92 -3.96 20.82
N THR A 304 -17.12 -3.79 21.35
CA THR A 304 -18.18 -3.02 20.67
C THR A 304 -18.19 -1.61 21.25
N LEU A 305 -18.33 -0.65 20.36
CA LEU A 305 -18.61 0.73 20.71
C LEU A 305 -20.13 0.81 20.92
N SER A 306 -20.54 0.97 22.17
CA SER A 306 -21.95 1.16 22.55
C SER A 306 -22.06 2.39 23.42
N ASP A 307 -23.12 3.14 23.24
CA ASP A 307 -23.50 4.29 24.06
C ASP A 307 -22.43 5.40 24.20
N LEU A 308 -21.67 5.64 23.11
CA LEU A 308 -20.91 6.88 23.01
C LEU A 308 -21.89 8.04 22.73
N SER A 309 -22.51 8.52 23.79
CA SER A 309 -23.25 9.78 23.74
C SER A 309 -22.34 10.88 24.21
N PHE A 310 -21.96 11.79 23.31
CA PHE A 310 -21.34 13.04 23.72
C PHE A 310 -22.32 14.17 23.53
N ALA A 311 -22.45 14.99 24.55
CA ALA A 311 -23.20 16.21 24.51
C ALA A 311 -22.23 17.39 24.33
N TYR A 312 -22.47 18.20 23.31
CA TYR A 312 -21.75 19.45 23.09
C TYR A 312 -22.70 20.60 23.39
N SER A 313 -22.38 21.43 24.38
CA SER A 313 -23.25 22.51 24.82
C SER A 313 -22.87 23.89 24.29
N GLY A 314 -21.94 23.96 23.33
CA GLY A 314 -21.58 25.21 22.64
C GLY A 314 -20.17 25.73 22.93
N TYR A 315 -19.80 26.80 22.25
CA TYR A 315 -18.54 27.52 22.47
C TYR A 315 -18.77 28.66 23.46
N ASP A 316 -18.04 28.64 24.55
CA ASP A 316 -18.06 29.74 25.53
C ASP A 316 -17.12 30.85 25.08
N PHE A 317 -17.69 31.90 24.51
CA PHE A 317 -16.93 33.06 24.03
C PHE A 317 -16.25 33.87 25.15
N ASP A 318 -16.71 33.76 26.37
CA ASP A 318 -16.13 34.46 27.52
C ASP A 318 -14.86 33.76 28.07
N ARG A 319 -14.72 32.46 27.80
CA ARG A 319 -13.59 31.63 28.25
C ARG A 319 -12.65 31.23 27.12
N GLU A 320 -12.96 31.55 25.86
CA GLU A 320 -12.24 31.02 24.68
C GLU A 320 -12.07 29.50 24.70
N GLU A 321 -12.96 28.78 25.39
CA GLU A 321 -12.92 27.35 25.53
C GLU A 321 -14.14 26.70 24.87
N LEU A 322 -13.91 25.63 24.11
CA LEU A 322 -14.94 24.71 23.70
C LEU A 322 -15.49 24.03 24.95
N SER A 323 -16.70 24.38 25.36
CA SER A 323 -17.45 23.66 26.39
C SER A 323 -17.87 22.29 25.81
N THR A 324 -16.95 21.36 25.78
CA THR A 324 -17.21 19.97 25.46
C THR A 324 -17.35 19.20 26.78
N SER A 325 -18.55 18.73 27.08
CA SER A 325 -18.65 17.48 27.83
C SER A 325 -18.33 16.36 26.85
N THR A 326 -17.08 16.30 26.37
CA THR A 326 -16.60 15.06 25.82
C THR A 326 -16.71 14.03 26.93
N PRO A 327 -17.22 12.82 26.67
CA PRO A 327 -16.91 11.74 27.61
C PRO A 327 -15.40 11.74 27.73
N ASP A 328 -14.89 12.01 28.91
CA ASP A 328 -13.43 11.92 29.17
C ASP A 328 -12.91 10.52 28.79
N GLU A 329 -13.83 9.59 28.51
CA GLU A 329 -13.59 8.18 28.38
C GLU A 329 -14.41 7.56 27.22
N ILE A 330 -13.73 7.10 26.20
CA ILE A 330 -14.33 6.25 25.17
C ILE A 330 -14.44 4.83 25.74
N MET A 331 -15.66 4.41 26.06
CA MET A 331 -15.90 3.09 26.65
C MET A 331 -16.04 2.03 25.57
N LEU A 332 -15.39 0.90 25.82
CA LEU A 332 -15.47 -0.31 24.99
C LEU A 332 -16.07 -1.45 25.80
N ASP A 333 -17.12 -2.07 25.29
CA ASP A 333 -17.61 -3.35 25.82
C ASP A 333 -16.74 -4.48 25.25
N ILE A 334 -15.85 -5.01 26.07
CA ILE A 334 -14.91 -6.04 25.63
C ILE A 334 -15.63 -7.35 25.35
N ALA A 335 -15.54 -7.80 24.13
CA ALA A 335 -16.03 -9.11 23.69
C ALA A 335 -14.91 -10.17 23.81
N PRO A 336 -15.26 -11.45 24.01
CA PRO A 336 -14.28 -12.52 23.98
C PRO A 336 -13.46 -12.52 22.71
N ALA A 337 -12.13 -12.49 22.83
CA ALA A 337 -11.24 -12.51 21.68
C ALA A 337 -11.44 -13.77 20.85
N ARG A 338 -11.48 -13.62 19.53
CA ARG A 338 -11.63 -14.71 18.54
C ARG A 338 -10.50 -14.66 17.53
N ASN A 339 -10.14 -15.83 16.99
CA ASN A 339 -9.25 -15.87 15.84
C ASN A 339 -9.97 -15.23 14.65
N ARG A 340 -9.23 -14.43 13.89
CA ARG A 340 -9.73 -13.75 12.70
C ARG A 340 -8.83 -14.04 11.52
N THR A 341 -9.41 -14.47 10.42
CA THR A 341 -8.67 -14.73 9.19
C THR A 341 -9.00 -13.65 8.17
N ARG A 342 -7.97 -13.07 7.59
CA ARG A 342 -8.08 -12.10 6.50
C ARG A 342 -7.33 -12.60 5.28
N MET A 343 -7.98 -12.50 4.12
CA MET A 343 -7.31 -12.78 2.84
C MET A 343 -6.39 -11.62 2.48
N LEU A 344 -5.23 -11.94 1.92
CA LEU A 344 -4.34 -10.94 1.34
C LEU A 344 -4.94 -10.33 0.07
N LYS A 345 -4.41 -9.22 -0.37
CA LYS A 345 -4.80 -8.54 -1.62
C LYS A 345 -4.12 -9.22 -2.81
N ALA A 346 -4.68 -10.35 -3.27
CA ALA A 346 -4.14 -11.06 -4.41
C ALA A 346 -4.08 -10.17 -5.66
N THR A 347 -3.01 -10.28 -6.45
CA THR A 347 -2.78 -9.45 -7.63
C THR A 347 -2.50 -10.31 -8.85
N LEU A 348 -3.30 -10.13 -9.91
CA LEU A 348 -3.11 -10.76 -11.22
C LEU A 348 -2.44 -9.76 -12.17
N ASN A 349 -1.33 -10.17 -12.78
CA ASN A 349 -0.54 -9.40 -13.74
C ASN A 349 -0.51 -10.14 -15.08
N VAL A 350 -0.89 -9.48 -16.16
CA VAL A 350 -0.76 -9.98 -17.53
C VAL A 350 0.05 -8.96 -18.32
N GLY A 351 1.25 -9.35 -18.76
CA GLY A 351 2.20 -8.45 -19.42
C GLY A 351 2.61 -8.92 -20.80
N GLY A 352 2.75 -7.97 -21.70
CA GLY A 352 3.34 -8.16 -23.02
C GLY A 352 4.33 -7.05 -23.35
N GLU A 353 5.53 -7.40 -23.83
CA GLU A 353 6.55 -6.43 -24.26
C GLU A 353 7.04 -6.78 -25.67
N TYR A 354 6.96 -5.82 -26.57
CA TYR A 354 7.54 -5.92 -27.91
C TYR A 354 8.85 -5.14 -28.01
N ASN A 355 9.92 -5.83 -28.39
CA ASN A 355 11.29 -5.31 -28.39
C ASN A 355 11.77 -5.03 -29.82
N ILE A 356 12.43 -3.90 -30.00
CA ILE A 356 13.07 -3.48 -31.24
C ILE A 356 14.55 -3.13 -31.00
N LEU A 357 15.33 -2.97 -32.04
CA LEU A 357 16.74 -2.56 -32.00
C LEU A 357 17.59 -3.46 -31.05
N ASP A 358 17.52 -4.78 -31.24
CA ASP A 358 18.23 -5.75 -30.40
C ASP A 358 17.91 -5.60 -28.89
N GLU A 359 16.63 -5.46 -28.57
CA GLU A 359 16.09 -5.26 -27.21
C GLU A 359 16.48 -3.93 -26.54
N ARG A 360 17.07 -2.97 -27.25
CA ARG A 360 17.41 -1.66 -26.70
C ARG A 360 16.20 -0.80 -26.40
N ILE A 361 15.12 -0.98 -27.16
CA ILE A 361 13.84 -0.30 -26.93
C ILE A 361 12.75 -1.37 -26.85
N GLY A 362 11.96 -1.31 -25.78
CA GLY A 362 10.79 -2.17 -25.58
C GLY A 362 9.54 -1.35 -25.35
N PHE A 363 8.43 -1.76 -25.97
CA PHE A 363 7.10 -1.22 -25.71
C PHE A 363 6.28 -2.27 -24.96
N GLY A 364 5.92 -1.95 -23.71
CA GLY A 364 5.22 -2.84 -22.81
C GLY A 364 3.77 -2.45 -22.61
N LEU A 365 2.91 -3.45 -22.42
CA LEU A 365 1.54 -3.31 -21.98
C LEU A 365 1.32 -4.26 -20.80
N LEU A 366 0.93 -3.73 -19.65
CA LEU A 366 0.64 -4.47 -18.44
C LEU A 366 -0.80 -4.24 -18.01
N TRP A 367 -1.57 -5.31 -17.91
CA TRP A 367 -2.86 -5.34 -17.27
C TRP A 367 -2.71 -5.93 -15.89
N GLN A 368 -3.11 -5.17 -14.87
CA GLN A 368 -3.05 -5.58 -13.47
C GLN A 368 -4.42 -5.47 -12.83
N THR A 369 -4.84 -6.52 -12.14
CA THR A 369 -6.03 -6.52 -11.29
C THR A 369 -5.66 -6.94 -9.88
N ARG A 370 -5.99 -6.09 -8.90
CA ARG A 370 -5.80 -6.35 -7.48
C ARG A 370 -7.16 -6.64 -6.83
N PHE A 371 -7.28 -7.80 -6.21
CA PHE A 371 -8.46 -8.25 -5.50
C PHE A 371 -8.30 -7.92 -4.02
N ALA A 372 -9.07 -6.97 -3.50
CA ALA A 372 -9.08 -6.61 -2.09
C ALA A 372 -10.48 -6.83 -1.51
N SER A 373 -10.57 -7.04 -0.20
CA SER A 373 -11.85 -7.25 0.49
C SER A 373 -12.78 -6.03 0.39
N SER A 374 -12.20 -4.82 0.35
CA SER A 374 -12.93 -3.56 0.30
C SER A 374 -13.30 -3.14 -1.12
N PHE A 375 -12.45 -3.40 -2.11
CA PHE A 375 -12.74 -3.14 -3.52
C PHE A 375 -11.72 -3.82 -4.44
N THR A 376 -12.14 -4.09 -5.68
CA THR A 376 -11.25 -4.58 -6.74
C THR A 376 -10.80 -3.42 -7.61
N SER A 377 -9.49 -3.31 -7.85
CA SER A 377 -8.93 -2.27 -8.73
C SER A 377 -8.29 -2.89 -9.96
N THR A 378 -8.57 -2.32 -11.12
CA THR A 378 -7.95 -2.72 -12.39
C THR A 378 -7.23 -1.54 -12.99
N GLU A 379 -6.03 -1.80 -13.51
CA GLU A 379 -5.17 -0.81 -14.14
C GLU A 379 -4.56 -1.38 -15.41
N LEU A 380 -4.48 -0.54 -16.44
CA LEU A 380 -3.78 -0.81 -17.69
C LEU A 380 -2.64 0.19 -17.82
N THR A 381 -1.41 -0.31 -17.90
CA THR A 381 -0.19 0.49 -17.99
C THR A 381 0.53 0.21 -19.31
N ALA A 382 0.72 1.24 -20.11
CA ALA A 382 1.62 1.22 -21.26
C ALA A 382 2.99 1.75 -20.85
N SER A 383 4.08 1.16 -21.33
CA SER A 383 5.45 1.59 -21.00
C SER A 383 6.35 1.62 -22.23
N ALA A 384 7.33 2.52 -22.20
CA ALA A 384 8.46 2.57 -23.11
C ALA A 384 9.74 2.34 -22.28
N ASN A 385 10.46 1.27 -22.62
CA ASN A 385 11.62 0.80 -21.88
C ASN A 385 12.88 1.02 -22.72
N PHE A 386 13.84 1.77 -22.20
CA PHE A 386 15.08 2.14 -22.87
C PHE A 386 16.28 1.46 -22.19
N ARG A 387 17.05 0.69 -22.95
CA ARG A 387 18.18 -0.14 -22.50
C ARG A 387 19.41 0.13 -23.38
N PRO A 388 20.04 1.32 -23.28
CA PRO A 388 21.17 1.69 -24.15
C PRO A 388 22.41 0.82 -23.91
N SER A 389 22.53 0.28 -22.69
CA SER A 389 23.66 -0.56 -22.28
C SER A 389 23.19 -1.71 -21.38
N PRO A 390 24.02 -2.77 -21.21
CA PRO A 390 23.66 -3.92 -20.36
C PRO A 390 23.54 -3.60 -18.87
N TRP A 391 23.97 -2.42 -18.42
CA TRP A 391 24.00 -2.01 -17.02
C TRP A 391 23.03 -0.86 -16.70
N PHE A 392 22.25 -0.40 -17.69
CA PHE A 392 21.36 0.74 -17.52
C PHE A 392 20.00 0.46 -18.18
N THR A 393 18.95 0.72 -17.44
CA THR A 393 17.56 0.68 -17.96
C THR A 393 16.79 1.87 -17.42
N ALA A 394 16.09 2.58 -18.29
CA ALA A 394 15.10 3.59 -17.94
C ALA A 394 13.73 3.18 -18.50
N SER A 395 12.67 3.47 -17.78
CA SER A 395 11.30 3.18 -18.21
C SER A 395 10.41 4.39 -17.95
N LEU A 396 9.59 4.71 -18.94
CA LEU A 396 8.49 5.65 -18.81
C LEU A 396 7.19 4.89 -19.00
N SER A 397 6.20 5.17 -18.17
CA SER A 397 4.88 4.53 -18.27
C SER A 397 3.76 5.56 -18.22
N HIS A 398 2.63 5.16 -18.77
CA HIS A 398 1.37 5.88 -18.71
C HIS A 398 0.27 4.91 -18.33
N SER A 399 -0.46 5.21 -17.27
CA SER A 399 -1.47 4.32 -16.70
C SER A 399 -2.88 4.88 -16.83
N LEU A 400 -3.82 3.96 -17.12
CA LEU A 400 -5.25 4.14 -16.99
C LEU A 400 -5.69 3.49 -15.69
N LEU A 401 -5.89 4.29 -14.66
CA LEU A 401 -6.31 3.85 -13.33
C LEU A 401 -7.76 4.27 -13.07
N GLN A 402 -8.67 3.32 -12.82
CA GLN A 402 -10.07 3.60 -12.49
C GLN A 402 -10.74 4.62 -13.43
N ASN A 403 -10.60 4.43 -14.74
CA ASN A 403 -11.08 5.34 -15.81
C ASN A 403 -10.48 6.76 -15.76
N ARG A 404 -9.27 6.94 -15.22
CA ARG A 404 -8.53 8.20 -15.23
C ARG A 404 -7.28 8.07 -16.09
N LEU A 405 -7.25 8.85 -17.17
CA LEU A 405 -6.07 9.05 -18.00
C LEU A 405 -5.16 10.13 -17.39
N GLY A 406 -3.84 10.06 -17.64
CA GLY A 406 -2.91 11.11 -17.31
C GLY A 406 -2.08 10.89 -16.05
N VAL A 407 -1.89 9.64 -15.66
CA VAL A 407 -0.93 9.26 -14.60
C VAL A 407 0.30 8.67 -15.27
N PHE A 408 1.45 9.25 -14.98
CA PHE A 408 2.73 8.82 -15.54
C PHE A 408 3.56 8.10 -14.48
N GLY A 409 4.45 7.24 -14.93
CA GLY A 409 5.46 6.61 -14.10
C GLY A 409 6.82 6.72 -14.74
N PHE A 410 7.85 6.75 -13.90
CA PHE A 410 9.24 6.75 -14.28
C PHE A 410 10.00 5.76 -13.42
N ALA A 411 10.89 4.98 -14.02
CA ALA A 411 11.81 4.13 -13.27
C ALA A 411 13.19 4.11 -13.90
N LEU A 412 14.19 4.01 -13.04
CA LEU A 412 15.59 3.94 -13.38
C LEU A 412 16.23 2.74 -12.68
N ASN A 413 16.97 1.93 -13.41
CA ASN A 413 17.80 0.87 -12.85
C ASN A 413 19.23 0.96 -13.39
N VAL A 414 20.17 1.15 -12.48
CA VAL A 414 21.60 1.22 -12.76
C VAL A 414 22.27 0.01 -12.11
N HIS A 415 22.72 -0.96 -12.91
CA HIS A 415 23.21 -2.24 -12.42
C HIS A 415 24.56 -2.68 -13.03
N PRO A 416 25.64 -1.92 -12.80
CA PRO A 416 26.97 -2.36 -13.13
C PRO A 416 27.34 -3.65 -12.38
N SER A 417 28.60 -4.10 -12.50
CA SER A 417 29.03 -5.37 -11.90
C SER A 417 29.11 -5.38 -10.37
N TRP A 418 29.12 -4.24 -9.71
CA TRP A 418 29.37 -4.08 -8.28
C TRP A 418 28.18 -3.58 -7.44
N ILE A 419 27.19 -2.99 -8.07
CA ILE A 419 25.96 -2.51 -7.41
C ILE A 419 24.76 -2.63 -8.34
N ASN A 420 23.58 -2.76 -7.78
CA ASN A 420 22.31 -2.59 -8.46
C ASN A 420 21.50 -1.55 -7.69
N PHE A 421 21.29 -0.40 -8.29
CA PHE A 421 20.52 0.72 -7.79
C PHE A 421 19.22 0.82 -8.59
N PHE A 422 18.11 0.86 -7.88
CA PHE A 422 16.79 1.04 -8.45
C PHE A 422 16.08 2.24 -7.82
N LEU A 423 15.49 3.07 -8.64
CA LEU A 423 14.62 4.16 -8.21
C LEU A 423 13.43 4.23 -9.17
N GLY A 424 12.24 4.39 -8.62
CA GLY A 424 11.07 4.58 -9.45
C GLY A 424 9.90 5.24 -8.75
N MET A 425 9.04 5.85 -9.55
CA MET A 425 7.82 6.51 -9.11
C MET A 425 6.71 6.25 -10.14
N ASP A 426 5.59 5.70 -9.69
CA ASP A 426 4.34 5.66 -10.46
C ASP A 426 3.39 6.77 -9.98
N TYR A 427 2.38 7.06 -10.81
CA TYR A 427 1.31 8.02 -10.52
C TYR A 427 1.73 9.48 -10.43
N ILE A 428 2.72 9.89 -11.20
CA ILE A 428 3.10 11.29 -11.34
C ILE A 428 1.96 12.04 -12.03
N GLY A 429 1.32 12.97 -11.33
CA GLY A 429 0.29 13.83 -11.89
C GLY A 429 0.89 15.01 -12.65
N LEU A 430 0.39 15.29 -13.85
CA LEU A 430 0.86 16.44 -14.67
C LEU A 430 0.15 17.76 -14.35
N ARG A 431 -0.75 17.79 -13.38
CA ARG A 431 -1.45 19.02 -13.00
C ARG A 431 -0.78 19.66 -11.82
N TYR A 432 -0.15 20.81 -12.06
CA TYR A 432 0.52 21.60 -11.06
C TYR A 432 -0.24 22.92 -10.84
N GLY A 433 -0.23 23.41 -9.62
CA GLY A 433 -0.74 24.73 -9.25
C GLY A 433 0.34 25.56 -8.57
N LYS A 434 0.36 26.88 -8.81
CA LYS A 434 1.22 27.78 -8.06
C LYS A 434 0.71 27.85 -6.62
N TYR A 435 1.60 27.63 -5.67
CA TYR A 435 1.37 27.80 -4.24
C TYR A 435 1.94 29.13 -3.74
N SER A 436 3.07 29.53 -4.31
CA SER A 436 3.73 30.80 -4.12
C SER A 436 4.54 31.09 -5.40
N ASP A 437 5.17 32.23 -5.47
CA ASP A 437 6.04 32.57 -6.62
C ASP A 437 7.22 31.59 -6.82
N ILE A 438 7.56 30.82 -5.79
CA ILE A 438 8.70 29.90 -5.77
C ILE A 438 8.27 28.44 -5.85
N ALA A 439 7.05 28.08 -5.41
CA ALA A 439 6.60 26.70 -5.27
C ALA A 439 5.45 26.33 -6.20
N THR A 440 5.70 25.35 -7.08
CA THR A 440 4.68 24.69 -7.90
C THR A 440 4.45 23.29 -7.36
N ILE A 441 3.21 22.98 -6.95
CA ILE A 441 2.86 21.70 -6.31
C ILE A 441 1.86 20.91 -7.17
N PRO A 442 1.91 19.56 -7.14
CA PRO A 442 0.97 18.73 -7.87
C PRO A 442 -0.40 18.73 -7.19
N ILE A 443 -1.34 19.53 -7.70
CA ILE A 443 -2.65 19.77 -7.07
C ILE A 443 -3.68 18.65 -7.26
N GLY A 444 -3.51 17.81 -8.27
CA GLY A 444 -4.50 16.81 -8.67
C GLY A 444 -4.12 15.37 -8.34
N MET A 445 -2.99 15.14 -7.71
CA MET A 445 -2.46 13.83 -7.42
C MET A 445 -3.29 13.13 -6.34
N LYS A 446 -3.81 11.94 -6.65
CA LYS A 446 -4.62 11.09 -5.75
C LYS A 446 -3.97 9.74 -5.46
N ALA A 447 -2.89 9.46 -6.13
CA ALA A 447 -2.07 8.27 -5.90
C ALA A 447 -0.60 8.66 -6.02
N ILE A 448 0.24 7.99 -5.27
CA ILE A 448 1.71 8.04 -5.34
C ILE A 448 2.24 6.65 -5.08
N ASN A 449 3.29 6.27 -5.78
CA ASN A 449 3.96 5.01 -5.59
C ASN A 449 5.46 5.22 -5.80
N LEU A 450 6.22 5.14 -4.72
CA LEU A 450 7.66 5.36 -4.71
C LEU A 450 8.38 4.07 -4.38
N HIS A 451 9.42 3.76 -5.13
CA HIS A 451 10.30 2.62 -4.87
C HIS A 451 11.76 3.00 -4.94
N PHE A 452 12.50 2.44 -4.03
CA PHE A 452 13.93 2.53 -3.96
C PHE A 452 14.51 1.15 -3.64
N GLY A 453 15.65 0.79 -4.24
CA GLY A 453 16.29 -0.49 -3.95
C GLY A 453 17.79 -0.49 -4.21
N LEU A 454 18.51 -1.13 -3.28
CA LEU A 454 19.94 -1.35 -3.37
C LEU A 454 20.27 -2.83 -3.19
N SER A 455 21.07 -3.37 -4.09
CA SER A 455 21.60 -4.72 -3.94
C SER A 455 22.98 -4.85 -4.57
N VAL A 456 23.72 -5.85 -4.13
CA VAL A 456 25.04 -6.19 -4.67
C VAL A 456 24.89 -7.41 -5.56
N PRO A 457 25.32 -7.36 -6.83
CA PRO A 457 25.39 -8.54 -7.69
C PRO A 457 26.41 -9.56 -7.18
N ILE A 458 25.98 -10.80 -6.93
CA ILE A 458 26.87 -11.85 -6.36
C ILE A 458 27.55 -12.68 -7.46
N THR A 459 26.93 -12.77 -8.64
CA THR A 459 27.44 -13.61 -9.73
C THR A 459 27.63 -12.81 -11.00
N LYS A 460 28.56 -13.26 -11.86
CA LYS A 460 28.63 -12.75 -13.24
C LYS A 460 27.27 -12.94 -13.92
N PRO A 461 26.88 -12.05 -14.87
CA PRO A 461 25.69 -12.30 -15.66
C PRO A 461 25.81 -13.71 -16.18
N LYS A 462 24.74 -14.49 -16.07
CA LYS A 462 24.73 -15.81 -16.72
C LYS A 462 24.99 -15.52 -18.18
N ALA A 463 26.21 -15.81 -18.62
CA ALA A 463 26.57 -15.64 -20.02
C ALA A 463 25.48 -16.37 -20.76
N ASP A 464 24.66 -15.64 -21.40
CA ASP A 464 23.51 -15.99 -22.18
C ASP A 464 23.51 -17.43 -22.69
N GLY A 465 23.17 -18.39 -21.85
CA GLY A 465 22.89 -19.73 -22.36
C GLY A 465 21.82 -19.69 -23.45
N PHE A 466 21.00 -18.66 -23.47
CA PHE A 466 19.95 -18.39 -24.43
C PHE A 466 20.41 -17.44 -25.56
N LYS A 467 20.99 -16.29 -25.25
CA LYS A 467 21.43 -15.32 -26.27
C LYS A 467 22.67 -15.79 -27.03
N ALA A 468 23.59 -16.51 -26.37
CA ALA A 468 24.76 -17.06 -27.03
C ALA A 468 24.39 -18.20 -28.00
N ALA A 469 23.43 -19.05 -27.66
CA ALA A 469 22.98 -20.11 -28.58
C ALA A 469 22.27 -19.52 -29.81
N THR A 470 21.49 -18.45 -29.66
CA THR A 470 20.79 -17.78 -30.76
C THR A 470 21.76 -16.98 -31.64
N ARG A 471 22.71 -16.25 -31.04
CA ARG A 471 23.78 -15.55 -31.80
C ARG A 471 24.73 -16.53 -32.52
N ALA A 472 25.12 -17.63 -31.89
CA ALA A 472 25.92 -18.66 -32.54
C ALA A 472 25.21 -19.34 -33.72
N ARG A 473 23.87 -19.48 -33.67
CA ARG A 473 23.09 -19.98 -34.81
C ARG A 473 22.97 -18.97 -35.93
N LEU A 474 22.84 -17.67 -35.62
CA LEU A 474 22.79 -16.61 -36.61
C LEU A 474 24.14 -16.40 -37.32
N HIS A 475 25.28 -16.54 -36.59
CA HIS A 475 26.61 -16.51 -37.20
C HIS A 475 26.96 -17.76 -38.00
N ARG A 476 26.35 -18.91 -37.76
CA ARG A 476 26.53 -20.13 -38.59
C ARG A 476 25.64 -20.16 -39.84
N ARG A 477 24.72 -19.22 -40.01
CA ARG A 477 23.86 -19.08 -41.18
C ARG A 477 24.23 -17.89 -42.09
N ARG A 478 25.29 -17.19 -41.79
CA ARG A 478 26.02 -16.28 -42.68
C ARG A 478 27.37 -16.92 -43.02
#